data_bccadb4b183af13f0055dcc0be593e16
#
_entry.id   bccadb4b183af13f0055dcc0be593e16
#
_cell.length_a   1.000
_cell.length_b   1.000
_cell.length_c   1.000
_cell.angle_alpha   90.00
_cell.angle_beta   90.00
_cell.angle_gamma   90.00
#
_symmetry.space_group_name_H-M   'P 1'
#
loop_
_entity.id
_entity.type
_entity.pdbx_description
1 polymer ?
#
loop_
_entity_poly.entity_id
_entity_poly.type
_entity_poly.pdbx_seq_one_letter_code
_entity_poly.pdbx_strand_id
1 'polypeptide(L)'
;VELIRRRDFKPVLADGAFIFKAMGGMFSSIAALIICAEFFATGLKVTGLISALITHAQGMGLGLNGMTAVLTGVVGIVTFLTGSGVGAFSSFAALAPEVANGLGGTAAAFVTPMQFASGMLRAMSPVAGVIIAVAGAAGVSPMAIVRRTWIPMIAGMITVLKGAESLRYGSD
;
A
#
# COMPACT_ATOMS: atom_id res chain seq x y z
N VAL A 1 8.20 -11.00 -31.88
CA VAL A 1 7.44 -10.22 -32.88
C VAL A 1 8.26 -9.00 -33.31
N GLU A 2 8.89 -8.24 -32.43
CA GLU A 2 9.69 -7.04 -32.74
C GLU A 2 10.96 -7.37 -33.54
N LEU A 3 11.63 -8.48 -33.21
CA LEU A 3 12.82 -9.00 -33.94
C LEU A 3 12.52 -9.31 -35.43
N ILE A 4 11.34 -9.85 -35.69
CA ILE A 4 10.93 -10.22 -37.07
C ILE A 4 10.57 -8.95 -37.86
N ARG A 5 10.06 -7.92 -37.19
CA ARG A 5 9.61 -6.67 -37.80
C ARG A 5 10.75 -5.71 -38.12
N ARG A 6 11.76 -5.60 -37.26
CA ARG A 6 12.85 -4.61 -37.42
C ARG A 6 14.10 -5.11 -38.15
N ARG A 7 14.31 -6.43 -38.30
CA ARG A 7 15.47 -7.06 -38.96
C ARG A 7 16.86 -6.63 -38.45
N ASP A 8 16.92 -5.86 -37.36
CA ASP A 8 18.15 -5.32 -36.78
C ASP A 8 18.26 -5.74 -35.31
N PHE A 9 19.37 -6.39 -34.95
CA PHE A 9 19.61 -6.86 -33.58
C PHE A 9 20.02 -5.76 -32.59
N LYS A 10 20.68 -4.70 -33.07
CA LYS A 10 21.21 -3.63 -32.22
C LYS A 10 20.13 -2.88 -31.43
N PRO A 11 19.01 -2.40 -32.04
CA PRO A 11 17.98 -1.70 -31.30
C PRO A 11 17.23 -2.63 -30.32
N VAL A 12 17.06 -3.91 -30.67
CA VAL A 12 16.42 -4.88 -29.77
C VAL A 12 17.25 -5.17 -28.52
N LEU A 13 18.57 -5.24 -28.67
CA LEU A 13 19.49 -5.39 -27.52
C LEU A 13 19.52 -4.11 -26.66
N ALA A 14 19.43 -2.93 -27.25
CA ALA A 14 19.36 -1.66 -26.53
C ALA A 14 18.05 -1.54 -25.74
N ASP A 15 16.93 -1.92 -26.35
CA ASP A 15 15.62 -1.95 -25.67
C ASP A 15 15.61 -2.96 -24.51
N GLY A 16 16.24 -4.14 -24.71
CA GLY A 16 16.43 -5.14 -23.66
C GLY A 16 17.28 -4.60 -22.50
N ALA A 17 18.40 -3.97 -22.79
CA ALA A 17 19.28 -3.36 -21.78
C ALA A 17 18.57 -2.25 -21.00
N PHE A 18 17.72 -1.46 -21.66
CA PHE A 18 16.90 -0.44 -21.01
C PHE A 18 15.90 -1.05 -20.03
N ILE A 19 15.23 -2.14 -20.42
CA ILE A 19 14.29 -2.87 -19.54
C ILE A 19 15.04 -3.41 -18.31
N PHE A 20 16.18 -4.07 -18.48
CA PHE A 20 16.97 -4.58 -17.35
C PHE A 20 17.45 -3.48 -16.43
N LYS A 21 17.88 -2.33 -16.96
CA LYS A 21 18.28 -1.17 -16.16
C LYS A 21 17.08 -0.58 -15.36
N ALA A 22 15.91 -0.48 -15.98
CA ALA A 22 14.69 -0.02 -15.32
C ALA A 22 14.25 -0.98 -14.21
N MET A 23 14.29 -2.29 -14.47
CA MET A 23 14.01 -3.32 -13.47
C MET A 23 15.00 -3.27 -12.29
N GLY A 24 16.29 -3.11 -12.55
CA GLY A 24 17.31 -2.95 -11.52
C GLY A 24 17.09 -1.73 -10.64
N GLY A 25 16.71 -0.59 -11.23
CA GLY A 25 16.36 0.62 -10.50
C GLY A 25 15.12 0.45 -9.61
N MET A 26 14.07 -0.20 -10.13
CA MET A 26 12.87 -0.52 -9.36
C MET A 26 13.17 -1.48 -8.20
N PHE A 27 13.95 -2.54 -8.46
CA PHE A 27 14.35 -3.49 -7.43
C PHE A 27 15.15 -2.81 -6.31
N SER A 28 16.14 -2.00 -6.66
CA SER A 28 16.94 -1.25 -5.69
C SER A 28 16.07 -0.32 -4.82
N SER A 29 15.13 0.40 -5.43
CA SER A 29 14.23 1.29 -4.72
C SER A 29 13.31 0.55 -3.75
N ILE A 30 12.75 -0.59 -4.17
CA ILE A 30 11.86 -1.41 -3.34
C ILE A 30 12.67 -2.05 -2.20
N ALA A 31 13.86 -2.59 -2.47
CA ALA A 31 14.72 -3.17 -1.45
C ALA A 31 15.12 -2.14 -0.39
N ALA A 32 15.55 -0.94 -0.81
CA ALA A 32 15.87 0.15 0.11
C ALA A 32 14.67 0.53 0.97
N LEU A 33 13.48 0.60 0.38
CA LEU A 33 12.24 0.95 1.10
C LEU A 33 11.89 -0.10 2.16
N ILE A 34 12.02 -1.39 1.85
CA ILE A 34 11.78 -2.49 2.81
C ILE A 34 12.79 -2.41 3.97
N ILE A 35 14.06 -2.22 3.67
CA ILE A 35 15.10 -2.09 4.70
C ILE A 35 14.80 -0.89 5.63
N CYS A 36 14.48 0.27 5.06
CA CYS A 36 14.12 1.45 5.85
C CYS A 36 12.86 1.22 6.71
N ALA A 37 11.85 0.50 6.18
CA ALA A 37 10.65 0.17 6.93
C ALA A 37 10.95 -0.75 8.13
N GLU A 38 11.83 -1.73 7.98
CA GLU A 38 12.27 -2.61 9.07
C GLU A 38 13.06 -1.85 10.14
N PHE A 39 13.96 -0.94 9.75
CA PHE A 39 14.64 -0.07 10.71
C PHE A 39 13.66 0.81 11.47
N PHE A 40 12.69 1.39 10.79
CA PHE A 40 11.65 2.22 11.39
C PHE A 40 10.80 1.43 12.39
N ALA A 41 10.33 0.23 12.00
CA ALA A 41 9.54 -0.66 12.85
C ALA A 41 10.35 -1.07 14.10
N THR A 42 11.61 -1.44 13.93
CA THR A 42 12.51 -1.79 15.03
C THR A 42 12.72 -0.61 15.97
N GLY A 43 12.91 0.60 15.44
CA GLY A 43 13.00 1.82 16.23
C GLY A 43 11.75 2.08 17.08
N LEU A 44 10.57 1.96 16.50
CA LEU A 44 9.29 2.11 17.21
C LEU A 44 9.09 1.03 18.29
N LYS A 45 9.59 -0.17 18.04
CA LYS A 45 9.56 -1.28 18.98
C LYS A 45 10.43 -1.00 20.20
N VAL A 46 11.69 -0.61 19.98
CA VAL A 46 12.66 -0.31 21.04
C VAL A 46 12.23 0.87 21.89
N THR A 47 11.59 1.88 21.29
CA THR A 47 11.06 3.04 22.03
C THR A 47 9.80 2.72 22.85
N GLY A 48 9.23 1.52 22.72
CA GLY A 48 7.99 1.13 23.39
C GLY A 48 6.74 1.81 22.86
N LEU A 49 6.85 2.55 21.75
CA LEU A 49 5.72 3.27 21.17
C LEU A 49 4.61 2.32 20.71
N ILE A 50 4.97 1.16 20.16
CA ILE A 50 3.99 0.15 19.74
C ILE A 50 3.20 -0.36 20.94
N SER A 51 3.89 -0.70 22.04
CA SER A 51 3.24 -1.17 23.28
C SER A 51 2.31 -0.11 23.88
N ALA A 52 2.74 1.15 23.89
CA ALA A 52 1.91 2.27 24.34
C ALA A 52 0.66 2.44 23.47
N LEU A 53 0.81 2.28 22.16
CA LEU A 53 -0.29 2.39 21.18
C LEU A 53 -1.32 1.26 21.37
N ILE A 54 -0.86 0.01 21.62
CA ILE A 54 -1.70 -1.14 21.91
C ILE A 54 -2.46 -0.91 23.22
N THR A 55 -1.77 -0.47 24.29
CA THR A 55 -2.36 -0.23 25.61
C THR A 55 -3.43 0.87 25.53
N HIS A 56 -3.16 1.96 24.80
CA HIS A 56 -4.13 3.02 24.59
C HIS A 56 -5.35 2.54 23.78
N ALA A 57 -5.14 1.76 22.74
CA ALA A 57 -6.21 1.21 21.92
C ALA A 57 -7.13 0.28 22.76
N GLN A 58 -6.54 -0.58 23.60
CA GLN A 58 -7.27 -1.44 24.53
C GLN A 58 -8.04 -0.62 25.56
N GLY A 59 -7.44 0.45 26.10
CA GLY A 59 -8.09 1.35 27.06
C GLY A 59 -9.29 2.11 26.47
N MET A 60 -9.29 2.35 25.15
CA MET A 60 -10.44 2.93 24.42
C MET A 60 -11.47 1.88 23.96
N GLY A 61 -11.31 0.61 24.34
CA GLY A 61 -12.16 -0.48 23.87
C GLY A 61 -11.98 -0.84 22.38
N LEU A 62 -10.92 -0.35 21.77
CA LEU A 62 -10.55 -0.72 20.40
C LEU A 62 -9.91 -2.12 20.41
N GLY A 63 -10.74 -3.14 20.19
CA GLY A 63 -10.25 -4.50 19.96
C GLY A 63 -9.56 -4.63 18.60
N LEU A 64 -9.34 -5.88 18.18
CA LEU A 64 -8.69 -6.22 16.92
C LEU A 64 -9.26 -5.45 15.71
N ASN A 65 -10.58 -5.35 15.61
CA ASN A 65 -11.26 -4.68 14.50
C ASN A 65 -11.04 -3.17 14.49
N GLY A 66 -11.12 -2.54 15.65
CA GLY A 66 -10.87 -1.11 15.79
C GLY A 66 -9.43 -0.74 15.41
N MET A 67 -8.46 -1.51 15.88
CA MET A 67 -7.06 -1.28 15.54
C MET A 67 -6.75 -1.55 14.07
N THR A 68 -7.39 -2.57 13.47
CA THR A 68 -7.29 -2.80 12.02
C THR A 68 -7.82 -1.61 11.23
N ALA A 69 -8.97 -1.06 11.62
CA ALA A 69 -9.53 0.12 10.97
C ALA A 69 -8.62 1.35 11.10
N VAL A 70 -8.02 1.57 12.27
CA VAL A 70 -7.08 2.67 12.51
C VAL A 70 -5.86 2.55 11.62
N LEU A 71 -5.17 1.40 11.63
CA LEU A 71 -3.98 1.19 10.80
C LEU A 71 -4.30 1.27 9.31
N THR A 72 -5.41 0.69 8.88
CA THR A 72 -5.88 0.78 7.49
C THR A 72 -6.16 2.23 7.09
N GLY A 73 -6.79 3.01 7.98
CA GLY A 73 -7.06 4.42 7.78
C GLY A 73 -5.78 5.25 7.67
N VAL A 74 -4.82 5.02 8.55
CA VAL A 74 -3.51 5.71 8.52
C VAL A 74 -2.77 5.41 7.21
N VAL A 75 -2.63 4.14 6.83
CA VAL A 75 -2.01 3.75 5.56
C VAL A 75 -2.73 4.39 4.38
N GLY A 76 -4.06 4.41 4.43
CA GLY A 76 -4.87 5.04 3.40
C GLY A 76 -4.61 6.53 3.27
N ILE A 77 -4.63 7.27 4.37
CA ILE A 77 -4.38 8.73 4.38
C ILE A 77 -2.96 9.02 3.87
N VAL A 78 -1.96 8.32 4.38
CA VAL A 78 -0.58 8.50 3.92
C VAL A 78 -0.44 8.20 2.43
N THR A 79 -1.08 7.12 1.95
CA THR A 79 -1.10 6.80 0.51
C THR A 79 -1.76 7.89 -0.33
N PHE A 80 -2.89 8.42 0.13
CA PHE A 80 -3.60 9.49 -0.58
C PHE A 80 -2.75 10.76 -0.67
N LEU A 81 -2.10 11.16 0.41
CA LEU A 81 -1.27 12.37 0.48
C LEU A 81 0.03 12.24 -0.33
N THR A 82 0.66 11.07 -0.29
CA THR A 82 1.96 10.84 -0.96
C THR A 82 1.83 10.33 -2.38
N GLY A 83 0.68 9.76 -2.75
CA GLY A 83 0.49 9.05 -4.01
C GLY A 83 1.24 7.72 -4.11
N SER A 84 1.92 7.30 -3.04
CA SER A 84 2.74 6.08 -2.99
C SER A 84 2.12 5.01 -2.09
N GLY A 85 1.37 4.08 -2.70
CA GLY A 85 0.79 2.95 -1.97
C GLY A 85 1.85 2.00 -1.40
N VAL A 86 2.90 1.73 -2.17
CA VAL A 86 3.99 0.83 -1.74
C VAL A 86 4.72 1.43 -0.54
N GLY A 87 5.05 2.72 -0.58
CA GLY A 87 5.74 3.41 0.51
C GLY A 87 4.94 3.40 1.81
N ALA A 88 3.68 3.83 1.74
CA ALA A 88 2.80 3.84 2.89
C ALA A 88 2.58 2.44 3.47
N PHE A 89 2.25 1.47 2.62
CA PHE A 89 2.03 0.09 3.05
C PHE A 89 3.28 -0.50 3.72
N SER A 90 4.44 -0.46 3.07
CA SER A 90 5.68 -1.06 3.61
C SER A 90 6.09 -0.44 4.95
N SER A 91 5.88 0.86 5.15
CA SER A 91 6.22 1.53 6.41
C SER A 91 5.40 1.03 7.60
N PHE A 92 4.14 0.66 7.38
CA PHE A 92 3.25 0.24 8.47
C PHE A 92 3.02 -1.27 8.53
N ALA A 93 3.23 -2.01 7.44
CA ALA A 93 3.07 -3.46 7.40
C ALA A 93 4.03 -4.20 8.35
N ALA A 94 5.24 -3.65 8.54
CA ALA A 94 6.24 -4.17 9.47
C ALA A 94 5.78 -4.13 10.95
N LEU A 95 4.79 -3.28 11.29
CA LEU A 95 4.20 -3.20 12.64
C LEU A 95 3.11 -4.28 12.87
N ALA A 96 2.54 -4.82 11.80
CA ALA A 96 1.38 -5.71 11.88
C ALA A 96 1.61 -6.98 12.74
N PRO A 97 2.77 -7.67 12.69
CA PRO A 97 2.98 -8.85 13.52
C PRO A 97 2.92 -8.55 15.01
N GLU A 98 3.49 -7.43 15.44
CA GLU A 98 3.56 -7.05 16.85
C GLU A 98 2.21 -6.59 17.38
N VAL A 99 1.51 -5.77 16.62
CA VAL A 99 0.14 -5.34 16.94
C VAL A 99 -0.80 -6.55 17.00
N ALA A 100 -0.66 -7.50 16.07
CA ALA A 100 -1.44 -8.73 16.06
C ALA A 100 -1.20 -9.57 17.32
N ASN A 101 0.06 -9.77 17.69
CA ASN A 101 0.42 -10.53 18.88
C ASN A 101 -0.11 -9.88 20.17
N GLY A 102 -0.05 -8.54 20.25
CA GLY A 102 -0.56 -7.80 21.42
C GLY A 102 -2.09 -7.80 21.56
N LEU A 103 -2.83 -8.04 20.46
CA LEU A 103 -4.30 -8.05 20.44
C LEU A 103 -4.90 -9.45 20.24
N GLY A 104 -4.09 -10.50 20.22
CA GLY A 104 -4.55 -11.89 20.05
C GLY A 104 -5.04 -12.21 18.64
N GLY A 105 -4.53 -11.51 17.62
CA GLY A 105 -4.89 -11.70 16.22
C GLY A 105 -3.76 -12.26 15.35
N THR A 106 -4.00 -12.31 14.04
CA THR A 106 -3.01 -12.69 13.04
C THR A 106 -2.50 -11.48 12.28
N ALA A 107 -1.23 -11.47 11.89
CA ALA A 107 -0.67 -10.38 11.07
C ALA A 107 -1.44 -10.19 9.75
N ALA A 108 -1.91 -11.27 9.15
CA ALA A 108 -2.70 -11.24 7.92
C ALA A 108 -4.00 -10.42 8.08
N ALA A 109 -4.61 -10.45 9.25
CA ALA A 109 -5.82 -9.68 9.55
C ALA A 109 -5.62 -8.15 9.47
N PHE A 110 -4.40 -7.68 9.67
CA PHE A 110 -4.01 -6.28 9.52
C PHE A 110 -3.48 -5.97 8.13
N VAL A 111 -2.56 -6.81 7.64
CA VAL A 111 -1.84 -6.58 6.38
C VAL A 111 -2.80 -6.57 5.18
N THR A 112 -3.79 -7.47 5.16
CA THR A 112 -4.72 -7.56 4.03
C THR A 112 -5.53 -6.28 3.80
N PRO A 113 -6.28 -5.74 4.78
CA PRO A 113 -7.03 -4.50 4.57
C PRO A 113 -6.12 -3.29 4.34
N MET A 114 -4.94 -3.23 4.97
CA MET A 114 -3.95 -2.18 4.72
C MET A 114 -3.46 -2.19 3.27
N GLN A 115 -3.19 -3.38 2.70
CA GLN A 115 -2.75 -3.53 1.31
C GLN A 115 -3.84 -3.06 0.33
N PHE A 116 -5.08 -3.47 0.55
CA PHE A 116 -6.20 -3.02 -0.28
C PHE A 116 -6.43 -1.50 -0.17
N ALA A 117 -6.37 -0.95 1.05
CA ALA A 117 -6.49 0.48 1.27
C ALA A 117 -5.40 1.26 0.52
N SER A 118 -4.15 0.79 0.58
CA SER A 118 -3.05 1.44 -0.12
C SER A 118 -3.25 1.46 -1.64
N GLY A 119 -3.72 0.35 -2.22
CA GLY A 119 -4.03 0.26 -3.65
C GLY A 119 -5.17 1.17 -4.09
N MET A 120 -6.28 1.15 -3.35
CA MET A 120 -7.48 1.92 -3.68
C MET A 120 -7.26 3.43 -3.50
N LEU A 121 -6.65 3.85 -2.40
CA LEU A 121 -6.42 5.28 -2.12
C LEU A 121 -5.32 5.87 -3.00
N ARG A 122 -4.38 5.06 -3.48
CA ARG A 122 -3.45 5.46 -4.53
C ARG A 122 -4.18 5.84 -5.84
N ALA A 123 -5.21 5.06 -6.21
CA ALA A 123 -6.01 5.35 -7.40
C ALA A 123 -6.91 6.61 -7.25
N MET A 124 -7.07 7.10 -6.03
CA MET A 124 -7.80 8.33 -5.71
C MET A 124 -6.87 9.53 -5.47
N SER A 125 -5.56 9.33 -5.40
CA SER A 125 -4.60 10.39 -5.13
C SER A 125 -4.28 11.20 -6.39
N PRO A 126 -4.51 12.51 -6.40
CA PRO A 126 -4.19 13.36 -7.55
C PRO A 126 -2.68 13.52 -7.80
N VAL A 127 -1.86 13.19 -6.80
CA VAL A 127 -0.40 13.25 -6.87
C VAL A 127 0.23 11.89 -7.23
N ALA A 128 -0.58 10.82 -7.37
CA ALA A 128 -0.06 9.53 -7.79
C ALA A 128 0.47 9.58 -9.24
N GLY A 129 1.68 9.09 -9.45
CA GLY A 129 2.34 9.12 -10.75
C GLY A 129 1.51 8.50 -11.89
N VAL A 130 0.75 7.42 -11.58
CA VAL A 130 -0.16 6.78 -12.55
C VAL A 130 -1.29 7.73 -12.95
N ILE A 131 -1.89 8.44 -11.99
CA ILE A 131 -2.97 9.41 -12.27
C ILE A 131 -2.45 10.58 -13.10
N ILE A 132 -1.25 11.09 -12.76
CA ILE A 132 -0.61 12.18 -13.53
C ILE A 132 -0.30 11.72 -14.95
N ALA A 133 0.24 10.50 -15.14
CA ALA A 133 0.55 9.97 -16.46
C ALA A 133 -0.71 9.79 -17.33
N VAL A 134 -1.77 9.21 -16.76
CA VAL A 134 -3.05 9.02 -17.48
C VAL A 134 -3.71 10.36 -17.79
N ALA A 135 -3.68 11.32 -16.87
CA ALA A 135 -4.20 12.68 -17.08
C ALA A 135 -3.46 13.38 -18.20
N GLY A 136 -2.12 13.29 -18.23
CA GLY A 136 -1.30 13.83 -19.30
C GLY A 136 -1.61 13.23 -20.67
N ALA A 137 -1.76 11.90 -20.73
CA ALA A 137 -2.10 11.18 -21.96
C ALA A 137 -3.51 11.52 -22.47
N ALA A 138 -4.46 11.73 -21.56
CA ALA A 138 -5.85 12.08 -21.89
C ALA A 138 -6.10 13.58 -22.09
N GLY A 139 -5.12 14.43 -21.83
CA GLY A 139 -5.27 15.89 -21.93
C GLY A 139 -6.24 16.49 -20.90
N VAL A 140 -6.39 15.86 -19.74
CA VAL A 140 -7.29 16.30 -18.66
C VAL A 140 -6.52 16.56 -17.37
N SER A 141 -7.15 17.25 -16.41
CA SER A 141 -6.52 17.43 -15.09
C SER A 141 -6.54 16.12 -14.27
N PRO A 142 -5.52 15.86 -13.44
CA PRO A 142 -5.52 14.71 -12.51
C PRO A 142 -6.77 14.64 -11.65
N MET A 143 -7.28 15.78 -11.20
CA MET A 143 -8.49 15.88 -10.39
C MET A 143 -9.75 15.43 -11.15
N ALA A 144 -9.80 15.59 -12.46
CA ALA A 144 -10.93 15.10 -13.27
C ALA A 144 -11.00 13.57 -13.28
N ILE A 145 -9.85 12.88 -13.23
CA ILE A 145 -9.77 11.43 -13.12
C ILE A 145 -10.20 11.01 -11.72
N VAL A 146 -9.62 11.61 -10.68
CA VAL A 146 -9.94 11.31 -9.28
C VAL A 146 -11.44 11.44 -9.01
N ARG A 147 -12.09 12.48 -9.52
CA ARG A 147 -13.55 12.68 -9.40
C ARG A 147 -14.40 11.54 -9.98
N ARG A 148 -13.84 10.75 -10.89
CA ARG A 148 -14.54 9.59 -11.48
C ARG A 148 -14.23 8.30 -10.74
N THR A 149 -13.06 8.20 -10.12
CA THR A 149 -12.60 6.98 -9.45
C THR A 149 -12.99 6.88 -7.98
N TRP A 150 -13.29 8.01 -7.30
CA TRP A 150 -13.51 8.01 -5.86
C TRP A 150 -14.72 7.19 -5.41
N ILE A 151 -15.85 7.25 -6.14
CA ILE A 151 -17.07 6.51 -5.77
C ILE A 151 -16.84 4.98 -5.80
N PRO A 152 -16.36 4.39 -6.92
CA PRO A 152 -16.12 2.95 -6.95
C PRO A 152 -15.00 2.52 -5.98
N MET A 153 -14.01 3.36 -5.71
CA MET A 153 -12.94 3.04 -4.77
C MET A 153 -13.44 3.03 -3.32
N ILE A 154 -14.28 4.00 -2.92
CA ILE A 154 -14.90 3.99 -1.58
C ILE A 154 -15.83 2.78 -1.42
N ALA A 155 -16.65 2.46 -2.42
CA ALA A 155 -17.49 1.28 -2.39
C ALA A 155 -16.66 -0.01 -2.25
N GLY A 156 -15.56 -0.11 -3.00
CA GLY A 156 -14.60 -1.21 -2.89
C GLY A 156 -13.97 -1.30 -1.49
N MET A 157 -13.58 -0.17 -0.90
CA MET A 157 -13.03 -0.12 0.46
C MET A 157 -14.00 -0.67 1.50
N ILE A 158 -15.26 -0.24 1.44
CA ILE A 158 -16.31 -0.73 2.36
C ILE A 158 -16.50 -2.24 2.20
N THR A 159 -16.49 -2.73 0.96
CA THR A 159 -16.63 -4.17 0.67
C THR A 159 -15.47 -4.97 1.24
N VAL A 160 -14.23 -4.48 1.10
CA VAL A 160 -13.04 -5.14 1.63
C VAL A 160 -13.05 -5.17 3.17
N LEU A 161 -13.43 -4.08 3.81
CA LEU A 161 -13.54 -4.03 5.28
C LEU A 161 -14.58 -5.01 5.80
N LYS A 162 -15.77 -5.07 5.18
CA LYS A 162 -16.81 -6.04 5.52
C LYS A 162 -16.38 -7.49 5.24
N GLY A 163 -15.71 -7.73 4.12
CA GLY A 163 -15.18 -9.06 3.77
C GLY A 163 -14.11 -9.53 4.76
N ALA A 164 -13.27 -8.63 5.23
CA ALA A 164 -12.26 -8.94 6.26
C ALA A 164 -12.90 -9.32 7.60
N GLU A 165 -14.02 -8.69 7.96
CA GLU A 165 -14.82 -9.09 9.13
C GLU A 165 -15.46 -10.48 8.96
N SER A 166 -16.06 -10.75 7.81
CA SER A 166 -16.72 -12.03 7.50
C SER A 166 -15.75 -13.22 7.56
N LEU A 167 -14.53 -13.06 7.07
CA LEU A 167 -13.50 -14.11 7.13
C LEU A 167 -13.01 -14.41 8.55
N ARG A 168 -13.21 -13.50 9.49
CA ARG A 168 -12.87 -13.70 10.91
C ARG A 168 -13.96 -14.42 11.70
N TYR A 169 -15.21 -14.17 11.34
CA TYR A 169 -16.39 -14.77 12.04
C TYR A 169 -16.84 -16.10 11.41
N GLY A 170 -16.40 -16.44 10.21
CA GLY A 170 -16.81 -17.65 9.49
C GLY A 170 -15.90 -18.87 9.67
N SER A 171 -15.00 -18.85 10.65
CA SER A 171 -14.11 -19.97 10.98
C SER A 171 -14.49 -20.72 12.28
N ASP A 172 -15.73 -20.58 12.75
CA ASP A 172 -16.31 -21.37 13.84
C ASP A 172 -17.17 -22.52 13.29
#